data_c4c6b01ce791b71fead2037b01342e21
#
_entry.id   c4c6b01ce791b71fead2037b01342e21
#
_cell.length_a   1.000
_cell.length_b   1.000
_cell.length_c   1.000
_cell.angle_alpha   90.00
_cell.angle_beta   90.00
_cell.angle_gamma   90.00
#
_symmetry.space_group_name_H-M   'P 1'
#
loop_
_entity.id
_entity.type
_entity.pdbx_description
1 polymer ?
#
loop_
_entity_poly.entity_id
_entity_poly.type
_entity_poly.pdbx_seq_one_letter_code
_entity_poly.pdbx_strand_id
1 'polypeptide(L)'
;MLVLGAGTWGCTLAALLSEKGCAVALWDSEKDVRASLRTMRIPSKLPSLRLPDRILIPEDISAALPDSEYVVIVVPSHGIRRVCEDLRRLTPAIKSKRIVLCSKGIEQKTLLIPSGIVADVLGPEIRQVYCCLSGPTHAEEVSRKMPTSIVASAFDLEIAREIQEIFHTEYFRIYTQEDVLGVELGAAVKNVIAIAAGVCDGLGFGDNTKAALLTRGLAEIIRLGVIMGARQETFSGLAGIGDLIVTSISRHSRNRNFGELLAKGYSVEEAMNRIGMVVEGVKTADSVKALAQKYRISMPISQEVYSLIYEGKNPREALKDLMGRSLKPEIYF
;
A
#
# COMPACT_ATOMS: atom_id res chain seq x y z
N MET A 1 -14.90 -12.77 -10.33
CA MET A 1 -14.13 -11.84 -9.47
C MET A 1 -14.23 -10.43 -10.02
N LEU A 2 -14.39 -9.43 -9.18
CA LEU A 2 -14.40 -8.02 -9.56
C LEU A 2 -13.17 -7.30 -9.00
N VAL A 3 -12.32 -6.76 -9.85
CA VAL A 3 -11.15 -5.96 -9.47
C VAL A 3 -11.49 -4.49 -9.65
N LEU A 4 -11.43 -3.72 -8.56
CA LEU A 4 -11.74 -2.29 -8.50
C LEU A 4 -10.45 -1.47 -8.41
N GLY A 5 -10.19 -0.69 -9.46
CA GLY A 5 -8.97 0.09 -9.67
C GLY A 5 -8.09 -0.55 -10.74
N ALA A 6 -8.04 0.07 -11.93
CA ALA A 6 -7.24 -0.37 -13.07
C ALA A 6 -5.89 0.35 -13.16
N GLY A 7 -5.29 0.64 -12.01
CA GLY A 7 -3.89 1.05 -11.92
C GLY A 7 -2.92 -0.09 -12.29
N THR A 8 -1.62 0.17 -12.22
CA THR A 8 -0.59 -0.85 -12.52
C THR A 8 -0.80 -2.14 -11.74
N TRP A 9 -1.05 -2.03 -10.44
CA TRP A 9 -1.24 -3.19 -9.56
C TRP A 9 -2.55 -3.93 -9.82
N GLY A 10 -3.67 -3.21 -10.00
CA GLY A 10 -4.97 -3.83 -10.30
C GLY A 10 -4.98 -4.56 -11.64
N CYS A 11 -4.37 -3.98 -12.68
CA CYS A 11 -4.19 -4.65 -13.97
C CYS A 11 -3.32 -5.92 -13.85
N THR A 12 -2.24 -5.87 -13.05
CA THR A 12 -1.37 -7.03 -12.82
C THR A 12 -2.11 -8.16 -12.12
N LEU A 13 -2.87 -7.85 -11.05
CA LEU A 13 -3.67 -8.86 -10.34
C LEU A 13 -4.80 -9.42 -11.22
N ALA A 14 -5.46 -8.58 -12.01
CA ALA A 14 -6.49 -9.03 -12.95
C ALA A 14 -5.92 -10.01 -14.00
N ALA A 15 -4.74 -9.73 -14.52
CA ALA A 15 -4.05 -10.62 -15.46
C ALA A 15 -3.67 -11.96 -14.79
N LEU A 16 -3.06 -11.91 -13.59
CA LEU A 16 -2.69 -13.08 -12.81
C LEU A 16 -3.90 -13.98 -12.53
N LEU A 17 -4.98 -13.42 -12.03
CA LEU A 17 -6.21 -14.17 -11.73
C LEU A 17 -6.84 -14.76 -13.00
N SER A 18 -6.83 -13.98 -14.08
CA SER A 18 -7.29 -14.45 -15.38
C SER A 18 -6.44 -15.63 -15.86
N GLU A 19 -5.12 -15.59 -15.78
CA GLU A 19 -4.22 -16.69 -16.15
C GLU A 19 -4.51 -17.98 -15.37
N LYS A 20 -4.93 -17.87 -14.12
CA LYS A 20 -5.37 -19.01 -13.31
C LYS A 20 -6.73 -19.58 -13.70
N GLY A 21 -7.40 -19.01 -14.69
CA GLY A 21 -8.71 -19.47 -15.15
C GLY A 21 -9.89 -18.81 -14.46
N CYS A 22 -9.68 -17.83 -13.59
CA CYS A 22 -10.77 -17.08 -12.97
C CYS A 22 -11.49 -16.21 -14.00
N ALA A 23 -12.83 -16.13 -13.91
CA ALA A 23 -13.60 -15.10 -14.59
C ALA A 23 -13.39 -13.75 -13.90
N VAL A 24 -12.76 -12.80 -14.59
CA VAL A 24 -12.35 -11.50 -14.04
C VAL A 24 -13.06 -10.36 -14.75
N ALA A 25 -13.67 -9.47 -13.96
CA ALA A 25 -14.07 -8.14 -14.39
C ALA A 25 -13.11 -7.11 -13.75
N LEU A 26 -12.58 -6.20 -14.57
CA LEU A 26 -11.69 -5.11 -14.14
C LEU A 26 -12.40 -3.78 -14.39
N TRP A 27 -12.55 -3.00 -13.33
CA TRP A 27 -13.23 -1.70 -13.42
C TRP A 27 -12.39 -0.57 -12.79
N ASP A 28 -12.52 0.62 -13.34
CA ASP A 28 -11.94 1.85 -12.83
C ASP A 28 -12.99 2.96 -12.80
N SER A 29 -12.87 3.92 -11.90
CA SER A 29 -13.79 5.07 -11.85
C SER A 29 -13.64 5.99 -13.05
N GLU A 30 -12.47 6.03 -13.68
CA GLU A 30 -12.20 6.90 -14.83
C GLU A 30 -12.67 6.27 -16.14
N LYS A 31 -13.59 6.94 -16.83
CA LYS A 31 -14.16 6.46 -18.08
C LYS A 31 -13.10 6.27 -19.18
N ASP A 32 -12.16 7.20 -19.27
CA ASP A 32 -11.10 7.16 -20.28
C ASP A 32 -10.15 5.98 -20.08
N VAL A 33 -9.86 5.63 -18.81
CA VAL A 33 -9.07 4.44 -18.47
C VAL A 33 -9.81 3.18 -18.96
N ARG A 34 -11.11 3.04 -18.65
CA ARG A 34 -11.90 1.90 -19.08
C ARG A 34 -12.00 1.80 -20.60
N ALA A 35 -12.26 2.92 -21.29
CA ALA A 35 -12.34 2.97 -22.77
C ALA A 35 -11.01 2.56 -23.40
N SER A 36 -9.90 3.11 -22.92
CA SER A 36 -8.55 2.75 -23.39
C SER A 36 -8.26 1.26 -23.19
N LEU A 37 -8.55 0.71 -22.01
CA LEU A 37 -8.31 -0.71 -21.72
C LEU A 37 -9.18 -1.66 -22.54
N ARG A 38 -10.42 -1.27 -22.91
CA ARG A 38 -11.26 -2.07 -23.82
C ARG A 38 -10.65 -2.19 -25.20
N THR A 39 -10.08 -1.10 -25.70
CA THR A 39 -9.54 -1.02 -27.07
C THR A 39 -8.11 -1.56 -27.12
N MET A 40 -7.24 -1.09 -26.26
CA MET A 40 -5.80 -1.34 -26.35
C MET A 40 -5.35 -2.57 -25.57
N ARG A 41 -6.09 -2.94 -24.53
CA ARG A 41 -5.70 -4.02 -23.57
C ARG A 41 -4.35 -3.80 -22.90
N ILE A 42 -3.81 -2.60 -22.95
CA ILE A 42 -2.49 -2.24 -22.39
C ILE A 42 -2.69 -1.07 -21.42
N PRO A 43 -2.36 -1.25 -20.13
CA PRO A 43 -2.41 -0.14 -19.16
C PRO A 43 -1.36 0.93 -19.52
N SER A 44 -1.76 2.19 -19.61
CA SER A 44 -0.87 3.30 -20.02
C SER A 44 0.38 3.44 -19.14
N LYS A 45 0.25 3.13 -17.84
CA LYS A 45 1.35 3.20 -16.86
C LYS A 45 2.12 1.89 -16.69
N LEU A 46 1.77 0.82 -17.42
CA LEU A 46 2.46 -0.46 -17.44
C LEU A 46 2.43 -1.06 -18.86
N PRO A 47 3.14 -0.45 -19.81
CA PRO A 47 3.06 -0.83 -21.22
C PRO A 47 3.62 -2.22 -21.53
N SER A 48 4.35 -2.82 -20.58
CA SER A 48 4.86 -4.19 -20.69
C SER A 48 3.79 -5.27 -20.44
N LEU A 49 2.63 -4.89 -19.89
CA LEU A 49 1.52 -5.81 -19.62
C LEU A 49 0.46 -5.69 -20.68
N ARG A 50 0.09 -6.81 -21.34
CA ARG A 50 -1.13 -6.91 -22.13
C ARG A 50 -2.16 -7.73 -21.34
N LEU A 51 -3.34 -7.15 -21.12
CA LEU A 51 -4.44 -7.84 -20.45
C LEU A 51 -5.02 -8.94 -21.36
N PRO A 52 -5.26 -10.15 -20.85
CA PRO A 52 -5.99 -11.20 -21.56
C PRO A 52 -7.36 -10.72 -22.08
N ASP A 53 -7.72 -11.10 -23.29
CA ASP A 53 -8.97 -10.65 -23.93
C ASP A 53 -10.23 -11.11 -23.19
N ARG A 54 -10.15 -12.19 -22.43
CA ARG A 54 -11.25 -12.73 -21.58
C ARG A 54 -11.53 -11.89 -20.32
N ILE A 55 -10.70 -10.91 -19.95
CA ILE A 55 -11.00 -9.98 -18.86
C ILE A 55 -12.10 -9.03 -19.32
N LEU A 56 -13.21 -9.03 -18.60
CA LEU A 56 -14.30 -8.09 -18.86
C LEU A 56 -13.93 -6.70 -18.32
N ILE A 57 -14.26 -5.66 -19.07
CA ILE A 57 -14.10 -4.27 -18.64
C ILE A 57 -15.48 -3.61 -18.73
N PRO A 58 -16.33 -3.78 -17.69
CA PRO A 58 -17.69 -3.28 -17.70
C PRO A 58 -17.73 -1.75 -17.69
N GLU A 59 -18.80 -1.18 -18.24
CA GLU A 59 -19.05 0.27 -18.17
C GLU A 59 -19.40 0.68 -16.74
N ASP A 60 -20.23 -0.13 -16.10
CA ASP A 60 -20.69 0.09 -14.74
C ASP A 60 -20.36 -1.12 -13.85
N ILE A 61 -19.98 -0.83 -12.62
CA ILE A 61 -19.66 -1.83 -11.59
C ILE A 61 -20.87 -2.73 -11.28
N SER A 62 -22.10 -2.20 -11.38
CA SER A 62 -23.34 -2.93 -11.14
C SER A 62 -23.56 -4.10 -12.10
N ALA A 63 -22.96 -4.07 -13.29
CA ALA A 63 -23.05 -5.14 -14.27
C ALA A 63 -22.23 -6.39 -13.87
N ALA A 64 -21.17 -6.25 -13.06
CA ALA A 64 -20.30 -7.36 -12.70
C ALA A 64 -20.38 -7.73 -11.20
N LEU A 65 -20.85 -6.82 -10.35
CA LEU A 65 -20.87 -6.99 -8.90
C LEU A 65 -21.78 -8.15 -8.43
N PRO A 66 -23.01 -8.36 -8.97
CA PRO A 66 -23.89 -9.44 -8.52
C PRO A 66 -23.24 -10.82 -8.65
N ASP A 67 -22.62 -11.11 -9.78
CA ASP A 67 -22.03 -12.40 -10.11
C ASP A 67 -20.61 -12.59 -9.54
N SER A 68 -20.07 -11.58 -8.86
CA SER A 68 -18.74 -11.65 -8.28
C SER A 68 -18.79 -12.14 -6.85
N GLU A 69 -18.14 -13.25 -6.57
CA GLU A 69 -17.94 -13.79 -5.22
C GLU A 69 -16.84 -13.02 -4.47
N TYR A 70 -15.81 -12.57 -5.20
CA TYR A 70 -14.66 -11.84 -4.68
C TYR A 70 -14.64 -10.42 -5.23
N VAL A 71 -14.44 -9.44 -4.34
CA VAL A 71 -14.23 -8.02 -4.68
C VAL A 71 -12.82 -7.64 -4.25
N VAL A 72 -11.95 -7.41 -5.22
CA VAL A 72 -10.54 -7.06 -5.03
C VAL A 72 -10.38 -5.55 -5.16
N ILE A 73 -10.10 -4.85 -4.08
CA ILE A 73 -10.01 -3.39 -4.03
C ILE A 73 -8.53 -2.97 -4.13
N VAL A 74 -8.21 -2.26 -5.21
CA VAL A 74 -6.83 -1.86 -5.57
C VAL A 74 -6.77 -0.36 -5.90
N VAL A 75 -7.53 0.43 -5.18
CA VAL A 75 -7.59 1.89 -5.35
C VAL A 75 -6.57 2.59 -4.44
N PRO A 76 -6.20 3.85 -4.71
CA PRO A 76 -5.45 4.66 -3.75
C PRO A 76 -6.16 4.73 -2.38
N SER A 77 -5.39 4.84 -1.29
CA SER A 77 -5.94 4.77 0.08
C SER A 77 -7.10 5.72 0.34
N HIS A 78 -7.03 6.94 -0.21
CA HIS A 78 -8.09 7.95 -0.08
C HIS A 78 -9.38 7.62 -0.84
N GLY A 79 -9.35 6.62 -1.72
CA GLY A 79 -10.53 6.15 -2.48
C GLY A 79 -11.27 5.00 -1.80
N ILE A 80 -10.70 4.38 -0.77
CA ILE A 80 -11.28 3.17 -0.15
C ILE A 80 -12.68 3.44 0.39
N ARG A 81 -12.87 4.50 1.16
CA ARG A 81 -14.17 4.86 1.76
C ARG A 81 -15.25 5.00 0.69
N ARG A 82 -14.97 5.79 -0.35
CA ARG A 82 -15.92 5.99 -1.45
C ARG A 82 -16.29 4.68 -2.15
N VAL A 83 -15.31 3.84 -2.43
CA VAL A 83 -15.56 2.52 -3.03
C VAL A 83 -16.46 1.68 -2.13
N CYS A 84 -16.22 1.66 -0.82
CA CYS A 84 -17.06 0.93 0.13
C CYS A 84 -18.49 1.49 0.20
N GLU A 85 -18.66 2.81 0.16
CA GLU A 85 -19.96 3.47 0.10
C GLU A 85 -20.73 3.11 -1.18
N ASP A 86 -20.04 3.09 -2.33
CA ASP A 86 -20.62 2.67 -3.60
C ASP A 86 -21.04 1.19 -3.56
N LEU A 87 -20.20 0.30 -3.04
CA LEU A 87 -20.51 -1.12 -2.87
C LEU A 87 -21.72 -1.33 -1.96
N ARG A 88 -21.79 -0.63 -0.82
CA ARG A 88 -22.93 -0.71 0.12
C ARG A 88 -24.23 -0.29 -0.54
N ARG A 89 -24.19 0.73 -1.39
CA ARG A 89 -25.36 1.26 -2.11
C ARG A 89 -25.84 0.33 -3.22
N LEU A 90 -24.89 -0.34 -3.91
CA LEU A 90 -25.19 -1.20 -5.06
C LEU A 90 -25.65 -2.59 -4.66
N THR A 91 -25.22 -3.12 -3.53
CA THR A 91 -25.63 -4.46 -3.08
C THR A 91 -25.67 -4.59 -1.57
N PRO A 92 -26.87 -4.85 -0.98
CA PRO A 92 -26.96 -5.24 0.42
C PRO A 92 -26.22 -6.54 0.76
N ALA A 93 -26.03 -7.42 -0.26
CA ALA A 93 -25.32 -8.69 -0.12
C ALA A 93 -23.79 -8.55 -0.13
N ILE A 94 -23.23 -7.34 -0.08
CA ILE A 94 -21.76 -7.14 -0.07
C ILE A 94 -21.11 -7.91 1.09
N LYS A 95 -21.80 -8.10 2.20
CA LYS A 95 -21.31 -8.79 3.39
C LYS A 95 -21.13 -10.31 3.20
N SER A 96 -21.71 -10.89 2.17
CA SER A 96 -21.48 -12.30 1.80
C SER A 96 -20.35 -12.50 0.80
N LYS A 97 -19.77 -11.43 0.30
CA LYS A 97 -18.67 -11.46 -0.68
C LYS A 97 -17.32 -11.37 0.02
N ARG A 98 -16.32 -12.05 -0.50
CA ARG A 98 -14.94 -11.93 -0.03
C ARG A 98 -14.37 -10.56 -0.44
N ILE A 99 -13.94 -9.78 0.52
CA ILE A 99 -13.30 -8.49 0.29
C ILE A 99 -11.79 -8.66 0.39
N VAL A 100 -11.10 -8.51 -0.73
CA VAL A 100 -9.63 -8.58 -0.80
C VAL A 100 -9.08 -7.19 -1.02
N LEU A 101 -8.40 -6.63 -0.03
CA LEU A 101 -7.89 -5.27 -0.10
C LEU A 101 -6.38 -5.25 -0.32
N CYS A 102 -5.94 -4.54 -1.37
CA CYS A 102 -4.54 -4.42 -1.78
C CYS A 102 -4.00 -2.98 -1.65
N SER A 103 -4.81 -2.06 -1.14
CA SER A 103 -4.45 -0.66 -0.93
C SER A 103 -3.62 -0.49 0.33
N LYS A 104 -2.69 0.48 0.33
CA LYS A 104 -1.77 0.74 1.44
C LYS A 104 -1.88 2.21 1.85
N GLY A 105 -2.15 2.49 3.13
CA GLY A 105 -2.22 3.85 3.65
C GLY A 105 -3.06 3.95 4.90
N ILE A 106 -3.19 5.18 5.43
CA ILE A 106 -3.99 5.50 6.62
C ILE A 106 -4.86 6.72 6.27
N GLU A 107 -6.15 6.65 6.55
CA GLU A 107 -7.08 7.74 6.27
C GLU A 107 -6.79 8.95 7.18
N GLN A 108 -6.62 10.15 6.59
CA GLN A 108 -6.14 11.32 7.34
C GLN A 108 -7.08 11.77 8.47
N LYS A 109 -8.37 11.89 8.23
CA LYS A 109 -9.31 12.47 9.22
C LYS A 109 -9.65 11.51 10.37
N THR A 110 -9.89 10.26 10.05
CA THR A 110 -10.32 9.23 11.00
C THR A 110 -9.15 8.47 11.62
N LEU A 111 -7.98 8.52 10.98
CA LEU A 111 -6.78 7.74 11.30
C LEU A 111 -7.02 6.22 11.21
N LEU A 112 -8.03 5.80 10.47
CA LEU A 112 -8.35 4.39 10.25
C LEU A 112 -7.39 3.78 9.22
N ILE A 113 -6.94 2.56 9.52
CA ILE A 113 -6.30 1.67 8.55
C ILE A 113 -7.36 1.10 7.59
N PRO A 114 -6.97 0.51 6.47
CA PRO A 114 -7.91 0.04 5.45
C PRO A 114 -9.03 -0.86 5.97
N SER A 115 -8.72 -1.89 6.78
CA SER A 115 -9.73 -2.76 7.39
C SER A 115 -10.70 -2.01 8.31
N GLY A 116 -10.20 -0.99 9.00
CA GLY A 116 -11.01 -0.10 9.81
C GLY A 116 -11.99 0.72 8.97
N ILE A 117 -11.54 1.26 7.82
CA ILE A 117 -12.42 2.01 6.88
C ILE A 117 -13.51 1.10 6.33
N VAL A 118 -13.13 -0.12 5.91
CA VAL A 118 -14.09 -1.11 5.37
C VAL A 118 -15.15 -1.46 6.43
N ALA A 119 -14.73 -1.70 7.67
CA ALA A 119 -15.65 -2.02 8.77
C ALA A 119 -16.53 -0.83 9.18
N ASP A 120 -16.01 0.39 9.15
CA ASP A 120 -16.75 1.62 9.45
C ASP A 120 -17.89 1.85 8.44
N VAL A 121 -17.63 1.56 7.16
CA VAL A 121 -18.62 1.79 6.09
C VAL A 121 -19.55 0.60 5.91
N LEU A 122 -19.06 -0.64 5.89
CA LEU A 122 -19.84 -1.84 5.56
C LEU A 122 -20.39 -2.58 6.77
N GLY A 123 -19.99 -2.19 7.98
CA GLY A 123 -20.34 -2.84 9.24
C GLY A 123 -19.24 -3.77 9.74
N PRO A 124 -19.14 -3.98 11.08
CA PRO A 124 -18.04 -4.75 11.69
C PRO A 124 -18.00 -6.22 11.29
N GLU A 125 -19.12 -6.81 10.88
CA GLU A 125 -19.23 -8.20 10.42
C GLU A 125 -18.44 -8.46 9.12
N ILE A 126 -18.12 -7.44 8.36
CA ILE A 126 -17.29 -7.57 7.15
C ILE A 126 -15.91 -8.17 7.43
N ARG A 127 -15.44 -8.09 8.68
CA ARG A 127 -14.19 -8.70 9.11
C ARG A 127 -14.14 -10.20 8.91
N GLN A 128 -15.31 -10.88 8.95
CA GLN A 128 -15.42 -12.33 8.73
C GLN A 128 -15.11 -12.76 7.29
N VAL A 129 -15.16 -11.82 6.34
CA VAL A 129 -14.94 -12.09 4.91
C VAL A 129 -13.83 -11.20 4.32
N TYR A 130 -13.09 -10.48 5.18
CA TYR A 130 -12.04 -9.55 4.81
C TYR A 130 -10.67 -10.22 4.79
N CYS A 131 -9.89 -9.91 3.76
CA CYS A 131 -8.47 -10.23 3.68
C CYS A 131 -7.70 -9.05 3.09
N CYS A 132 -6.51 -8.74 3.59
CA CYS A 132 -5.60 -7.84 2.92
C CYS A 132 -4.42 -8.61 2.29
N LEU A 133 -3.98 -8.14 1.11
CA LEU A 133 -2.77 -8.63 0.43
C LEU A 133 -1.69 -7.55 0.50
N SER A 134 -0.57 -7.83 1.14
CA SER A 134 0.55 -6.89 1.27
C SER A 134 1.90 -7.57 1.35
N GLY A 135 2.92 -6.89 0.84
CA GLY A 135 4.31 -7.37 0.81
C GLY A 135 5.13 -6.68 -0.28
N PRO A 136 6.37 -7.13 -0.53
CA PRO A 136 7.29 -6.57 -1.51
C PRO A 136 6.83 -6.88 -2.94
N THR A 137 5.98 -6.04 -3.50
CA THR A 137 5.33 -6.27 -4.79
C THR A 137 5.37 -5.02 -5.68
N HIS A 138 6.29 -4.97 -6.62
CA HIS A 138 6.25 -4.03 -7.72
C HIS A 138 5.49 -4.64 -8.90
N ALA A 139 4.47 -3.92 -9.39
CA ALA A 139 3.64 -4.37 -10.51
C ALA A 139 4.49 -4.70 -11.76
N GLU A 140 5.55 -3.93 -11.97
CA GLU A 140 6.50 -4.09 -13.07
C GLU A 140 7.24 -5.44 -13.04
N GLU A 141 7.49 -5.99 -11.86
CA GLU A 141 8.17 -7.28 -11.68
C GLU A 141 7.16 -8.43 -11.75
N VAL A 142 6.06 -8.32 -11.02
CA VAL A 142 5.01 -9.35 -11.01
C VAL A 142 4.40 -9.55 -12.41
N SER A 143 4.19 -8.48 -13.17
CA SER A 143 3.67 -8.57 -14.55
C SER A 143 4.62 -9.30 -15.51
N ARG A 144 5.92 -9.34 -15.17
CA ARG A 144 6.95 -10.11 -15.89
C ARG A 144 7.19 -11.51 -15.30
N LYS A 145 6.33 -11.94 -14.38
CA LYS A 145 6.40 -13.25 -13.71
C LYS A 145 7.69 -13.46 -12.93
N MET A 146 8.29 -12.38 -12.41
CA MET A 146 9.45 -12.52 -11.53
C MET A 146 9.04 -13.11 -10.18
N PRO A 147 9.84 -14.03 -9.61
CA PRO A 147 9.53 -14.64 -8.32
C PRO A 147 9.25 -13.59 -7.25
N THR A 148 8.05 -13.62 -6.69
CA THR A 148 7.56 -12.63 -5.73
C THR A 148 6.82 -13.34 -4.60
N SER A 149 6.98 -12.86 -3.38
CA SER A 149 6.28 -13.37 -2.21
C SER A 149 5.49 -12.25 -1.52
N ILE A 150 4.27 -12.58 -1.06
CA ILE A 150 3.34 -11.64 -0.42
C ILE A 150 2.62 -12.31 0.75
N VAL A 151 1.96 -11.53 1.58
CA VAL A 151 1.14 -12.02 2.70
C VAL A 151 -0.34 -11.78 2.41
N ALA A 152 -1.16 -12.80 2.61
CA ALA A 152 -2.59 -12.71 2.80
C ALA A 152 -2.87 -12.69 4.31
N SER A 153 -3.47 -11.62 4.83
CA SER A 153 -3.81 -11.52 6.24
C SER A 153 -5.31 -11.27 6.40
N ALA A 154 -5.94 -12.07 7.23
CA ALA A 154 -7.37 -12.02 7.51
C ALA A 154 -7.62 -12.24 9.02
N PHE A 155 -8.77 -11.78 9.52
CA PHE A 155 -9.19 -12.04 10.91
C PHE A 155 -9.56 -13.51 11.17
N ASP A 156 -9.90 -14.23 10.11
CA ASP A 156 -10.10 -15.68 10.07
C ASP A 156 -9.05 -16.30 9.15
N LEU A 157 -8.24 -17.21 9.68
CA LEU A 157 -7.15 -17.84 8.95
C LEU A 157 -7.65 -18.66 7.74
N GLU A 158 -8.86 -19.19 7.78
CA GLU A 158 -9.46 -19.93 6.66
C GLU A 158 -9.69 -18.99 5.45
N ILE A 159 -10.08 -17.76 5.70
CA ILE A 159 -10.19 -16.74 4.64
C ILE A 159 -8.80 -16.41 4.06
N ALA A 160 -7.77 -16.30 4.91
CA ALA A 160 -6.41 -16.08 4.43
C ALA A 160 -5.91 -17.25 3.55
N ARG A 161 -6.22 -18.50 3.93
CA ARG A 161 -5.88 -19.72 3.15
C ARG A 161 -6.64 -19.76 1.83
N GLU A 162 -7.94 -19.46 1.84
CA GLU A 162 -8.75 -19.36 0.62
C GLU A 162 -8.13 -18.37 -0.37
N ILE A 163 -7.76 -17.17 0.10
CA ILE A 163 -7.12 -16.14 -0.73
C ILE A 163 -5.70 -16.57 -1.15
N GLN A 164 -4.95 -17.27 -0.30
CA GLN A 164 -3.66 -17.86 -0.65
C GLN A 164 -3.80 -18.79 -1.85
N GLU A 165 -4.73 -19.72 -1.85
CA GLU A 165 -4.94 -20.68 -2.95
C GLU A 165 -5.33 -19.99 -4.26
N ILE A 166 -6.21 -18.98 -4.16
CA ILE A 166 -6.70 -18.24 -5.33
C ILE A 166 -5.59 -17.43 -6.01
N PHE A 167 -4.75 -16.74 -5.24
CA PHE A 167 -3.71 -15.86 -5.79
C PHE A 167 -2.37 -16.55 -6.01
N HIS A 168 -2.11 -17.73 -5.43
CA HIS A 168 -0.85 -18.44 -5.58
C HIS A 168 -0.61 -18.90 -7.02
N THR A 169 0.62 -18.67 -7.53
CA THR A 169 1.13 -19.19 -8.80
C THR A 169 2.57 -19.67 -8.62
N GLU A 170 3.18 -20.28 -9.64
CA GLU A 170 4.59 -20.70 -9.60
C GLU A 170 5.57 -19.55 -9.30
N TYR A 171 5.21 -18.31 -9.70
CA TYR A 171 6.03 -17.11 -9.52
C TYR A 171 5.49 -16.15 -8.45
N PHE A 172 4.27 -16.38 -7.92
CA PHE A 172 3.64 -15.51 -6.93
C PHE A 172 3.23 -16.31 -5.70
N ARG A 173 4.12 -16.32 -4.70
CA ARG A 173 3.97 -17.12 -3.48
C ARG A 173 3.24 -16.32 -2.40
N ILE A 174 2.19 -16.90 -1.83
CA ILE A 174 1.39 -16.27 -0.78
C ILE A 174 1.69 -16.95 0.57
N TYR A 175 1.95 -16.16 1.61
CA TYR A 175 2.00 -16.60 3.01
C TYR A 175 0.76 -16.09 3.74
N THR A 176 0.32 -16.78 4.78
CA THR A 176 -0.89 -16.43 5.54
C THR A 176 -0.55 -15.98 6.95
N GLN A 177 -1.34 -15.05 7.52
CA GLN A 177 -1.31 -14.67 8.92
C GLN A 177 -2.62 -14.00 9.36
N GLU A 178 -2.80 -13.82 10.69
CA GLU A 178 -4.01 -13.26 11.29
C GLU A 178 -3.87 -11.80 11.73
N ASP A 179 -2.65 -11.27 11.81
CA ASP A 179 -2.41 -9.88 12.26
C ASP A 179 -2.65 -8.88 11.12
N VAL A 180 -3.92 -8.65 10.80
CA VAL A 180 -4.36 -7.68 9.79
C VAL A 180 -3.84 -6.28 10.12
N LEU A 181 -3.90 -5.88 11.39
CA LEU A 181 -3.45 -4.56 11.85
C LEU A 181 -1.96 -4.35 11.57
N GLY A 182 -1.11 -5.30 11.95
CA GLY A 182 0.34 -5.21 11.73
C GLY A 182 0.71 -5.18 10.25
N VAL A 183 0.06 -5.99 9.42
CA VAL A 183 0.26 -6.03 7.96
C VAL A 183 -0.11 -4.69 7.32
N GLU A 184 -1.25 -4.13 7.65
CA GLU A 184 -1.72 -2.86 7.07
C GLU A 184 -0.90 -1.66 7.55
N LEU A 185 -0.53 -1.61 8.85
CA LEU A 185 0.33 -0.55 9.38
C LEU A 185 1.73 -0.60 8.80
N GLY A 186 2.36 -1.78 8.75
CA GLY A 186 3.67 -1.95 8.13
C GLY A 186 3.67 -1.45 6.69
N ALA A 187 2.68 -1.87 5.92
CA ALA A 187 2.50 -1.48 4.52
C ALA A 187 2.24 0.02 4.33
N ALA A 188 1.58 0.68 5.27
CA ALA A 188 1.31 2.11 5.19
C ALA A 188 2.53 2.94 5.60
N VAL A 189 3.08 2.69 6.78
CA VAL A 189 4.12 3.55 7.39
C VAL A 189 5.47 3.40 6.66
N LYS A 190 5.78 2.24 6.09
CA LYS A 190 6.98 2.06 5.26
C LYS A 190 7.12 3.11 4.14
N ASN A 191 6.00 3.60 3.60
CA ASN A 191 6.01 4.60 2.54
C ASN A 191 6.59 5.94 3.01
N VAL A 192 6.40 6.27 4.28
CA VAL A 192 7.02 7.46 4.92
C VAL A 192 8.53 7.27 5.03
N ILE A 193 8.97 6.09 5.50
CA ILE A 193 10.40 5.77 5.61
C ILE A 193 11.06 5.71 4.23
N ALA A 194 10.35 5.23 3.20
CA ALA A 194 10.86 5.22 1.84
C ALA A 194 11.08 6.64 1.27
N ILE A 195 10.27 7.64 1.67
CA ILE A 195 10.54 9.05 1.33
C ILE A 195 11.87 9.48 1.96
N ALA A 196 12.09 9.19 3.25
CA ALA A 196 13.35 9.50 3.93
C ALA A 196 14.56 8.81 3.24
N ALA A 197 14.40 7.55 2.80
CA ALA A 197 15.44 6.84 2.05
C ALA A 197 15.75 7.52 0.72
N GLY A 198 14.73 8.03 0.02
CA GLY A 198 14.91 8.83 -1.19
C GLY A 198 15.64 10.15 -0.93
N VAL A 199 15.35 10.80 0.20
CA VAL A 199 16.10 12.01 0.61
C VAL A 199 17.57 11.68 0.82
N CYS A 200 17.91 10.56 1.47
CA CYS A 200 19.30 10.12 1.60
C CYS A 200 19.98 9.93 0.26
N ASP A 201 19.31 9.30 -0.70
CA ASP A 201 19.83 9.11 -2.08
C ASP A 201 20.08 10.45 -2.78
N GLY A 202 19.11 11.36 -2.71
CA GLY A 202 19.22 12.68 -3.36
C GLY A 202 20.28 13.60 -2.75
N LEU A 203 20.61 13.41 -1.46
CA LEU A 203 21.72 14.11 -0.79
C LEU A 203 23.08 13.44 -1.00
N GLY A 204 23.12 12.27 -1.67
CA GLY A 204 24.36 11.55 -1.97
C GLY A 204 24.94 10.79 -0.76
N PHE A 205 24.12 10.43 0.23
CA PHE A 205 24.58 9.62 1.35
C PHE A 205 24.75 8.15 0.98
N GLY A 206 25.72 7.49 1.62
CA GLY A 206 26.08 6.11 1.34
C GLY A 206 25.18 5.07 2.03
N ASP A 207 25.53 3.81 1.80
CA ASP A 207 24.76 2.64 2.26
C ASP A 207 24.64 2.54 3.77
N ASN A 208 25.66 2.96 4.53
CA ASN A 208 25.61 2.99 5.99
C ASN A 208 24.48 3.87 6.52
N THR A 209 24.30 5.07 5.95
CA THR A 209 23.22 5.99 6.33
C THR A 209 21.87 5.39 6.00
N LYS A 210 21.74 4.78 4.82
CA LYS A 210 20.49 4.13 4.40
C LYS A 210 20.16 2.92 5.29
N ALA A 211 21.13 2.06 5.60
CA ALA A 211 20.96 0.92 6.48
C ALA A 211 20.50 1.35 7.87
N ALA A 212 21.18 2.37 8.47
CA ALA A 212 20.78 2.93 9.75
C ALA A 212 19.36 3.53 9.71
N LEU A 213 19.02 4.27 8.65
CA LEU A 213 17.68 4.84 8.46
C LEU A 213 16.61 3.75 8.41
N LEU A 214 16.80 2.68 7.63
CA LEU A 214 15.83 1.60 7.51
C LEU A 214 15.65 0.84 8.83
N THR A 215 16.74 0.55 9.54
CA THR A 215 16.71 -0.10 10.86
C THR A 215 15.94 0.76 11.86
N ARG A 216 16.24 2.06 11.94
CA ARG A 216 15.55 2.97 12.87
C ARG A 216 14.12 3.26 12.45
N GLY A 217 13.85 3.33 11.13
CA GLY A 217 12.51 3.47 10.58
C GLY A 217 11.63 2.26 10.90
N LEU A 218 12.18 1.04 10.80
CA LEU A 218 11.47 -0.17 11.22
C LEU A 218 11.13 -0.13 12.71
N ALA A 219 12.05 0.35 13.55
CA ALA A 219 11.80 0.51 14.99
C ALA A 219 10.65 1.52 15.29
N GLU A 220 10.49 2.57 14.46
CA GLU A 220 9.34 3.47 14.56
C GLU A 220 8.04 2.76 14.18
N ILE A 221 8.05 1.99 13.08
CA ILE A 221 6.90 1.21 12.61
C ILE A 221 6.46 0.22 13.69
N ILE A 222 7.40 -0.54 14.26
CA ILE A 222 7.14 -1.50 15.34
C ILE A 222 6.51 -0.80 16.55
N ARG A 223 7.08 0.32 16.99
CA ARG A 223 6.57 1.08 18.14
C ARG A 223 5.13 1.53 17.95
N LEU A 224 4.81 2.09 16.76
CA LEU A 224 3.45 2.48 16.44
C LEU A 224 2.53 1.26 16.38
N GLY A 225 2.97 0.19 15.71
CA GLY A 225 2.17 -1.01 15.55
C GLY A 225 1.83 -1.69 16.87
N VAL A 226 2.82 -1.88 17.74
CA VAL A 226 2.63 -2.53 19.05
C VAL A 226 1.69 -1.72 19.95
N ILE A 227 1.85 -0.39 20.02
CA ILE A 227 0.94 0.47 20.81
C ILE A 227 -0.50 0.44 20.29
N MET A 228 -0.69 0.19 19.00
CA MET A 228 -2.01 0.03 18.37
C MET A 228 -2.57 -1.40 18.49
N GLY A 229 -1.79 -2.37 19.00
CA GLY A 229 -2.21 -3.75 19.23
C GLY A 229 -1.76 -4.76 18.17
N ALA A 230 -0.84 -4.40 17.27
CA ALA A 230 -0.24 -5.33 16.33
C ALA A 230 0.82 -6.23 17.00
N ARG A 231 1.08 -7.38 16.41
CA ARG A 231 2.14 -8.31 16.85
C ARG A 231 3.49 -7.82 16.34
N GLN A 232 4.50 -7.75 17.24
CA GLN A 232 5.84 -7.29 16.87
C GLN A 232 6.47 -8.12 15.75
N GLU A 233 6.27 -9.43 15.77
CA GLU A 233 6.83 -10.39 14.81
C GLU A 233 6.38 -10.12 13.38
N THR A 234 5.18 -9.57 13.19
CA THR A 234 4.63 -9.21 11.87
C THR A 234 5.56 -8.29 11.10
N PHE A 235 6.21 -7.35 11.80
CA PHE A 235 7.09 -6.36 11.17
C PHE A 235 8.43 -6.94 10.73
N SER A 236 8.83 -8.11 11.22
CA SER A 236 10.00 -8.86 10.75
C SER A 236 9.73 -9.68 9.49
N GLY A 237 8.46 -9.72 9.03
CA GLY A 237 8.02 -10.48 7.87
C GLY A 237 8.00 -9.67 6.57
N LEU A 238 7.37 -10.29 5.55
CA LEU A 238 7.26 -9.72 4.18
C LEU A 238 6.52 -8.38 4.15
N ALA A 239 5.42 -8.24 4.91
CA ALA A 239 4.64 -7.00 4.95
C ALA A 239 5.27 -5.90 5.82
N GLY A 240 6.30 -6.23 6.60
CA GLY A 240 7.11 -5.31 7.39
C GLY A 240 8.43 -4.98 6.71
N ILE A 241 9.53 -5.61 7.21
CA ILE A 241 10.89 -5.34 6.72
C ILE A 241 11.06 -5.63 5.23
N GLY A 242 10.41 -6.69 4.71
CA GLY A 242 10.52 -7.05 3.29
C GLY A 242 10.00 -5.94 2.36
N ASP A 243 8.81 -5.43 2.65
CA ASP A 243 8.19 -4.36 1.86
C ASP A 243 8.87 -3.00 2.11
N LEU A 244 9.40 -2.77 3.31
CA LEU A 244 10.21 -1.59 3.62
C LEU A 244 11.49 -1.54 2.80
N ILE A 245 12.25 -2.64 2.76
CA ILE A 245 13.51 -2.72 2.00
C ILE A 245 13.25 -2.44 0.52
N VAL A 246 12.36 -3.23 -0.11
CA VAL A 246 12.14 -3.10 -1.55
C VAL A 246 11.64 -1.69 -1.92
N THR A 247 10.76 -1.10 -1.10
CA THR A 247 10.22 0.24 -1.36
C THR A 247 11.28 1.34 -1.21
N SER A 248 12.26 1.14 -0.33
CA SER A 248 13.30 2.12 -0.03
C SER A 248 14.50 2.06 -0.99
N ILE A 249 14.74 0.93 -1.66
CA ILE A 249 15.88 0.77 -2.59
C ILE A 249 15.48 0.78 -4.07
N SER A 250 14.23 0.40 -4.38
CA SER A 250 13.80 0.25 -5.77
C SER A 250 13.63 1.60 -6.49
N ARG A 251 14.13 1.67 -7.73
CA ARG A 251 13.85 2.80 -8.64
C ARG A 251 12.37 2.89 -9.06
N HIS A 252 11.60 1.82 -8.90
CA HIS A 252 10.15 1.81 -9.18
C HIS A 252 9.35 2.43 -8.03
N SER A 253 9.96 2.68 -6.87
CA SER A 253 9.28 3.27 -5.72
C SER A 253 9.00 4.75 -5.91
N ARG A 254 7.73 5.09 -6.06
CA ARG A 254 7.27 6.48 -6.14
C ARG A 254 7.62 7.30 -4.89
N ASN A 255 7.52 6.68 -3.71
CA ASN A 255 7.83 7.33 -2.44
C ASN A 255 9.33 7.66 -2.35
N ARG A 256 10.21 6.71 -2.69
CA ARG A 256 11.64 6.93 -2.74
C ARG A 256 11.98 8.03 -3.76
N ASN A 257 11.46 7.96 -4.98
CA ASN A 257 11.71 8.93 -6.03
C ASN A 257 11.23 10.34 -5.63
N PHE A 258 10.10 10.44 -4.92
CA PHE A 258 9.61 11.69 -4.37
C PHE A 258 10.60 12.31 -3.38
N GLY A 259 11.10 11.51 -2.42
CA GLY A 259 12.13 11.97 -1.48
C GLY A 259 13.43 12.42 -2.18
N GLU A 260 13.87 11.70 -3.21
CA GLU A 260 15.03 12.06 -4.02
C GLU A 260 14.83 13.41 -4.72
N LEU A 261 13.64 13.69 -5.25
CA LEU A 261 13.32 14.98 -5.88
C LEU A 261 13.32 16.12 -4.86
N LEU A 262 12.75 15.93 -3.66
CA LEU A 262 12.81 16.94 -2.60
C LEU A 262 14.24 17.28 -2.21
N ALA A 263 15.11 16.28 -2.09
CA ALA A 263 16.52 16.49 -1.76
C ALA A 263 17.30 17.24 -2.88
N LYS A 264 16.84 17.12 -4.12
CA LYS A 264 17.38 17.88 -5.28
C LYS A 264 16.83 19.30 -5.38
N GLY A 265 15.99 19.74 -4.44
CA GLY A 265 15.48 21.11 -4.35
C GLY A 265 14.15 21.34 -5.08
N TYR A 266 13.47 20.29 -5.58
CA TYR A 266 12.13 20.44 -6.12
C TYR A 266 11.13 20.68 -5.00
N SER A 267 10.15 21.54 -5.22
CA SER A 267 9.00 21.70 -4.32
C SER A 267 8.15 20.41 -4.29
N VAL A 268 7.32 20.29 -3.28
CA VAL A 268 6.37 19.16 -3.15
C VAL A 268 5.49 19.04 -4.39
N GLU A 269 4.98 20.17 -4.90
CA GLU A 269 4.13 20.21 -6.09
C GLU A 269 4.87 19.76 -7.34
N GLU A 270 6.08 20.27 -7.59
CA GLU A 270 6.90 19.89 -8.73
C GLU A 270 7.28 18.42 -8.69
N ALA A 271 7.63 17.89 -7.50
CA ALA A 271 7.97 16.48 -7.32
C ALA A 271 6.74 15.57 -7.59
N MET A 272 5.56 15.95 -7.11
CA MET A 272 4.30 15.22 -7.38
C MET A 272 3.96 15.21 -8.87
N ASN A 273 4.08 16.37 -9.54
CA ASN A 273 3.81 16.51 -10.99
C ASN A 273 4.76 15.66 -11.83
N ARG A 274 6.07 15.61 -11.46
CA ARG A 274 7.07 14.77 -12.16
C ARG A 274 6.80 13.29 -12.02
N ILE A 275 6.31 12.84 -10.86
CA ILE A 275 5.94 11.43 -10.65
C ILE A 275 4.65 11.07 -11.41
N GLY A 276 3.71 11.99 -11.57
CA GLY A 276 2.47 11.82 -12.32
C GLY A 276 1.55 10.70 -11.80
N MET A 277 1.77 10.24 -10.57
CA MET A 277 1.01 9.19 -9.89
C MET A 277 0.91 9.49 -8.39
N VAL A 278 -0.07 8.88 -7.72
CA VAL A 278 -0.24 9.04 -6.27
C VAL A 278 1.00 8.57 -5.51
N VAL A 279 1.51 9.42 -4.62
CA VAL A 279 2.58 9.14 -3.65
C VAL A 279 1.93 8.96 -2.28
N GLU A 280 1.65 7.72 -1.91
CA GLU A 280 0.90 7.37 -0.69
C GLU A 280 1.57 7.88 0.59
N GLY A 281 2.90 7.90 0.62
CA GLY A 281 3.69 8.37 1.77
C GLY A 281 3.43 9.82 2.15
N VAL A 282 3.02 10.67 1.20
CA VAL A 282 2.71 12.08 1.47
C VAL A 282 1.54 12.16 2.45
N LYS A 283 0.39 11.58 2.11
CA LYS A 283 -0.79 11.57 3.00
C LYS A 283 -0.56 10.77 4.28
N THR A 284 0.18 9.65 4.16
CA THR A 284 0.49 8.80 5.31
C THR A 284 1.37 9.52 6.34
N ALA A 285 2.29 10.40 5.93
CA ALA A 285 3.13 11.18 6.85
C ALA A 285 2.28 12.04 7.80
N ASP A 286 1.22 12.68 7.29
CA ASP A 286 0.28 13.45 8.11
C ASP A 286 -0.48 12.57 9.10
N SER A 287 -1.02 11.44 8.63
CA SER A 287 -1.72 10.47 9.48
C SER A 287 -0.80 9.88 10.56
N VAL A 288 0.46 9.57 10.23
CA VAL A 288 1.46 9.04 11.18
C VAL A 288 1.81 10.08 12.23
N LYS A 289 1.97 11.36 11.85
CA LYS A 289 2.18 12.46 12.82
C LYS A 289 1.01 12.53 13.81
N ALA A 290 -0.22 12.51 13.31
CA ALA A 290 -1.42 12.56 14.16
C ALA A 290 -1.52 11.33 15.09
N LEU A 291 -1.20 10.12 14.60
CA LEU A 291 -1.14 8.90 15.41
C LEU A 291 -0.05 8.97 16.47
N ALA A 292 1.15 9.45 16.13
CA ALA A 292 2.24 9.62 17.08
C ALA A 292 1.86 10.57 18.23
N GLN A 293 1.15 11.65 17.92
CA GLN A 293 0.60 12.57 18.92
C GLN A 293 -0.49 11.91 19.77
N LYS A 294 -1.45 11.22 19.14
CA LYS A 294 -2.55 10.52 19.82
C LYS A 294 -2.03 9.49 20.84
N TYR A 295 -1.03 8.70 20.45
CA TYR A 295 -0.46 7.65 21.29
C TYR A 295 0.75 8.11 22.12
N ARG A 296 1.16 9.39 22.01
CA ARG A 296 2.29 10.00 22.72
C ARG A 296 3.60 9.23 22.53
N ILE A 297 3.88 8.80 21.33
CA ILE A 297 5.10 8.07 20.97
C ILE A 297 6.05 8.91 20.12
N SER A 298 7.34 8.65 20.26
CA SER A 298 8.40 9.32 19.49
C SER A 298 8.62 8.62 18.15
N MET A 299 8.40 9.34 17.05
CA MET A 299 8.63 8.88 15.67
C MET A 299 9.46 9.94 14.91
N PRO A 300 10.74 10.13 15.28
CA PRO A 300 11.54 11.23 14.78
C PRO A 300 11.75 11.23 13.25
N ILE A 301 11.99 10.07 12.63
CA ILE A 301 12.16 9.99 11.16
C ILE A 301 10.86 10.39 10.46
N SER A 302 9.74 9.84 10.92
CA SER A 302 8.42 10.16 10.36
C SER A 302 8.07 11.63 10.58
N GLN A 303 8.46 12.23 11.71
CA GLN A 303 8.27 13.65 12.00
C GLN A 303 9.09 14.52 11.04
N GLU A 304 10.36 14.18 10.78
CA GLU A 304 11.19 14.92 9.83
C GLU A 304 10.63 14.84 8.40
N VAL A 305 10.12 13.67 7.98
CA VAL A 305 9.46 13.53 6.69
C VAL A 305 8.21 14.42 6.61
N TYR A 306 7.42 14.49 7.68
CA TYR A 306 6.29 15.41 7.75
C TYR A 306 6.74 16.87 7.60
N SER A 307 7.78 17.29 8.33
CA SER A 307 8.31 18.66 8.27
C SER A 307 8.85 19.02 6.87
N LEU A 308 9.50 18.07 6.18
CA LEU A 308 9.92 18.25 4.78
C LEU A 308 8.72 18.52 3.85
N ILE A 309 7.64 17.79 4.03
CA ILE A 309 6.48 17.83 3.12
C ILE A 309 5.58 19.04 3.41
N TYR A 310 5.27 19.30 4.68
CA TYR A 310 4.22 20.21 5.08
C TYR A 310 4.71 21.53 5.70
N GLU A 311 5.96 21.54 6.20
CA GLU A 311 6.54 22.70 6.88
C GLU A 311 7.71 23.33 6.07
N GLY A 312 8.05 22.74 4.91
CA GLY A 312 9.11 23.27 4.03
C GLY A 312 10.52 23.17 4.60
N LYS A 313 10.74 22.24 5.57
CA LYS A 313 12.05 22.06 6.20
C LYS A 313 13.11 21.62 5.19
N ASN A 314 14.34 22.14 5.36
CA ASN A 314 15.44 21.75 4.47
C ASN A 314 15.88 20.29 4.75
N PRO A 315 16.09 19.45 3.72
CA PRO A 315 16.53 18.07 3.90
C PRO A 315 17.83 17.89 4.69
N ARG A 316 18.80 18.80 4.54
CA ARG A 316 20.07 18.75 5.31
C ARG A 316 19.86 19.08 6.78
N GLU A 317 18.95 20.02 7.09
CA GLU A 317 18.58 20.35 8.47
C GLU A 317 17.84 19.19 9.14
N ALA A 318 16.92 18.53 8.45
CA ALA A 318 16.23 17.35 8.94
C ALA A 318 17.21 16.23 9.35
N LEU A 319 18.23 15.97 8.53
CA LEU A 319 19.27 15.02 8.89
C LEU A 319 20.10 15.48 10.10
N LYS A 320 20.50 16.76 10.13
CA LYS A 320 21.26 17.32 11.25
C LYS A 320 20.49 17.16 12.57
N ASP A 321 19.19 17.40 12.56
CA ASP A 321 18.35 17.26 13.74
C ASP A 321 18.22 15.79 14.18
N LEU A 322 18.08 14.86 13.23
CA LEU A 322 18.09 13.42 13.55
C LEU A 322 19.41 12.98 14.20
N MET A 323 20.57 13.43 13.66
CA MET A 323 21.89 13.08 14.18
C MET A 323 22.23 13.81 15.49
N GLY A 324 21.68 15.00 15.72
CA GLY A 324 21.89 15.80 16.93
C GLY A 324 21.06 15.38 18.13
N ARG A 325 20.23 14.32 18.03
CA ARG A 325 19.41 13.83 19.13
C ARG A 325 20.27 13.28 20.26
N SER A 326 19.71 13.33 21.49
CA SER A 326 20.38 12.79 22.68
C SER A 326 20.76 11.31 22.50
N LEU A 327 21.95 10.95 22.96
CA LEU A 327 22.43 9.57 22.95
C LEU A 327 21.55 8.68 23.84
N LYS A 328 21.28 7.46 23.40
CA LYS A 328 20.45 6.50 24.11
C LYS A 328 20.79 5.07 23.71
N PRO A 329 20.40 4.06 24.50
CA PRO A 329 20.54 2.65 24.10
C PRO A 329 19.88 2.40 22.74
N GLU A 330 20.43 1.45 21.97
CA GLU A 330 19.85 1.06 20.68
C GLU A 330 18.43 0.51 20.83
N ILE A 331 18.25 -0.38 21.81
CA ILE A 331 16.94 -0.97 22.16
C ILE A 331 16.40 -0.22 23.37
N TYR A 332 15.28 0.45 23.18
CA TYR A 332 14.52 1.12 24.24
C TYR A 332 13.03 1.02 23.85
N PHE A 333 12.23 0.60 24.79
CA PHE A 333 10.77 0.52 24.69
C PHE A 333 10.13 1.49 25.67
#